data_6c890812b872eecd37b206b75279ec79
#
_entry.id   6c890812b872eecd37b206b75279ec79
#
_cell.length_a   1.000
_cell.length_b   1.000
_cell.length_c   1.000
_cell.angle_alpha   90.00
_cell.angle_beta   90.00
_cell.angle_gamma   90.00
#
_symmetry.space_group_name_H-M   'P 1'
#
loop_
_entity.id
_entity.type
_entity.pdbx_description
1 polymer ?
#
loop_
_entity_poly.entity_id
_entity_poly.type
_entity_poly.pdbx_seq_one_letter_code
_entity_poly.pdbx_strand_id
1 'polypeptide(L)'
;MLRVSTKQTERDIDIQVINGQPDEVADVAFANELTTFAEALASFDEAALAEARHALLVAAGPSVLVDAAGVAGNFQRMVRIADSMGIPVDQPTENEISNQVRRELDLFRFRSAENSKRLA
;
A
#
# COMPACT_ATOMS: atom_id res chain seq x y z
N MET A 1 7.11 7.43 5.01
CA MET A 1 6.02 8.40 5.20
C MET A 1 5.06 7.96 6.29
N LEU A 2 4.41 6.78 6.20
CA LEU A 2 3.41 6.36 7.19
C LEU A 2 3.93 6.38 8.64
N ARG A 3 5.10 5.78 8.92
CA ARG A 3 5.71 5.81 10.26
C ARG A 3 6.11 7.19 10.76
N VAL A 4 6.45 8.11 9.88
CA VAL A 4 6.73 9.51 10.27
C VAL A 4 5.44 10.21 10.64
N SER A 5 4.38 9.96 9.89
CA SER A 5 3.05 10.49 10.17
C SER A 5 2.49 9.95 11.49
N THR A 6 2.65 8.64 11.75
CA THR A 6 2.17 8.02 12.99
C THR A 6 2.91 8.51 14.23
N LYS A 7 4.22 8.77 14.11
CA LYS A 7 4.98 9.41 15.20
C LYS A 7 4.53 10.84 15.52
N GLN A 8 4.07 11.57 14.51
CA GLN A 8 3.51 12.93 14.70
C GLN A 8 2.10 12.90 15.31
N THR A 9 1.36 11.82 15.11
CA THR A 9 -0.02 11.67 15.61
C THR A 9 -0.13 10.79 16.86
N GLU A 10 1.01 10.32 17.41
CA GLU A 10 1.08 9.39 18.57
C GLU A 10 0.31 8.07 18.34
N ARG A 11 0.09 7.69 17.08
CA ARG A 11 -0.55 6.42 16.71
C ARG A 11 0.51 5.39 16.34
N ASP A 12 0.41 4.21 16.94
CA ASP A 12 1.25 3.07 16.58
C ASP A 12 0.49 2.23 15.55
N ILE A 13 0.90 2.30 14.29
CA ILE A 13 0.31 1.52 13.21
C ILE A 13 1.34 0.48 12.74
N ASP A 14 0.97 -0.79 12.81
CA ASP A 14 1.79 -1.85 12.23
C ASP A 14 1.71 -1.79 10.70
N ILE A 15 2.84 -1.56 10.06
CA ILE A 15 2.95 -1.50 8.61
C ILE A 15 2.88 -2.89 7.93
N GLN A 16 2.97 -3.98 8.68
CA GLN A 16 2.82 -5.35 8.16
C GLN A 16 1.42 -5.63 7.61
N VAL A 17 0.44 -4.84 8.02
CA VAL A 17 -0.89 -4.83 7.42
C VAL A 17 -0.87 -4.73 5.90
N ILE A 18 0.09 -3.99 5.34
CA ILE A 18 0.27 -3.84 3.89
C ILE A 18 0.61 -5.18 3.22
N ASN A 19 1.19 -6.12 3.95
CA ASN A 19 1.55 -7.46 3.46
C ASN A 19 0.44 -8.51 3.67
N GLY A 20 -0.78 -8.10 4.03
CA GLY A 20 -1.92 -8.99 4.16
C GLY A 20 -1.96 -9.78 5.48
N GLN A 21 -1.31 -9.32 6.53
CA GLN A 21 -1.46 -9.86 7.88
C GLN A 21 -2.43 -8.97 8.69
N PRO A 22 -3.73 -9.31 8.71
CA PRO A 22 -4.77 -8.40 9.22
C PRO A 22 -4.95 -8.41 10.73
N ASP A 23 -4.21 -9.21 11.48
CA ASP A 23 -4.60 -9.58 12.84
C ASP A 23 -4.49 -8.46 13.90
N GLU A 24 -3.88 -7.30 13.60
CA GLU A 24 -3.70 -6.25 14.60
C GLU A 24 -3.77 -4.80 14.08
N VAL A 25 -4.69 -4.49 13.17
CA VAL A 25 -4.92 -3.06 12.85
C VAL A 25 -5.97 -2.47 13.77
N ALA A 26 -5.64 -2.35 15.02
CA ALA A 26 -6.57 -1.84 16.04
C ALA A 26 -7.04 -0.39 15.81
N ASP A 27 -6.38 0.39 14.93
CA ASP A 27 -6.59 1.84 14.85
C ASP A 27 -7.05 2.38 13.49
N VAL A 28 -7.22 1.51 12.48
CA VAL A 28 -7.74 1.93 11.16
C VAL A 28 -9.14 1.35 10.94
N ALA A 29 -10.13 2.21 10.89
CA ALA A 29 -11.50 1.77 10.60
C ALA A 29 -11.56 1.07 9.23
N PHE A 30 -12.25 -0.08 9.18
CA PHE A 30 -12.44 -0.88 7.96
C PHE A 30 -11.14 -1.35 7.29
N ALA A 31 -10.08 -1.54 8.06
CA ALA A 31 -8.76 -1.89 7.53
C ALA A 31 -8.78 -3.16 6.68
N ASN A 32 -9.48 -4.20 7.12
CA ASN A 32 -9.59 -5.47 6.41
C ASN A 32 -10.30 -5.30 5.06
N GLU A 33 -11.43 -4.60 5.05
CA GLU A 33 -12.20 -4.37 3.83
C GLU A 33 -11.42 -3.48 2.85
N LEU A 34 -10.72 -2.46 3.36
CA LEU A 34 -9.88 -1.58 2.53
C LEU A 34 -8.69 -2.33 1.93
N THR A 35 -8.02 -3.18 2.71
CA THR A 35 -6.89 -3.99 2.24
C THR A 35 -7.35 -5.01 1.18
N THR A 36 -8.43 -5.73 1.46
CA THR A 36 -9.01 -6.70 0.52
C THR A 36 -9.43 -6.03 -0.78
N PHE A 37 -10.04 -4.85 -0.70
CA PHE A 37 -10.42 -4.08 -1.88
C PHE A 37 -9.21 -3.63 -2.69
N ALA A 38 -8.15 -3.14 -2.04
CA ALA A 38 -6.92 -2.71 -2.71
C ALA A 38 -6.20 -3.88 -3.39
N GLU A 39 -6.13 -5.03 -2.73
CA GLU A 39 -5.54 -6.26 -3.29
C GLU A 39 -6.32 -6.77 -4.51
N ALA A 40 -7.63 -6.85 -4.40
CA ALA A 40 -8.49 -7.29 -5.50
C ALA A 40 -8.37 -6.35 -6.72
N LEU A 41 -8.29 -5.03 -6.49
CA LEU A 41 -8.06 -4.06 -7.54
C LEU A 41 -6.68 -4.24 -8.19
N ALA A 42 -5.65 -4.52 -7.41
CA ALA A 42 -4.28 -4.67 -7.91
C ALA A 42 -4.06 -5.99 -8.65
N SER A 43 -4.79 -7.04 -8.31
CA SER A 43 -4.68 -8.37 -8.93
C SER A 43 -5.37 -8.48 -10.29
N PHE A 44 -6.25 -7.52 -10.65
CA PHE A 44 -7.09 -7.58 -11.87
C PHE A 44 -8.06 -8.76 -11.89
N ASP A 45 -8.43 -9.28 -10.72
CA ASP A 45 -9.47 -10.31 -10.58
C ASP A 45 -10.84 -9.64 -10.45
N GLU A 46 -11.65 -9.71 -11.51
CA GLU A 46 -12.96 -9.05 -11.54
C GLU A 46 -13.94 -9.64 -10.53
N ALA A 47 -13.87 -10.95 -10.27
CA ALA A 47 -14.77 -11.60 -9.32
C ALA A 47 -14.42 -11.19 -7.88
N ALA A 48 -13.14 -11.29 -7.52
CA ALA A 48 -12.65 -10.84 -6.21
C ALA A 48 -12.93 -9.35 -5.99
N LEU A 49 -12.75 -8.51 -7.02
CA LEU A 49 -13.02 -7.08 -6.94
C LEU A 49 -14.52 -6.79 -6.72
N ALA A 50 -15.41 -7.55 -7.36
CA ALA A 50 -16.85 -7.39 -7.17
C ALA A 50 -17.27 -7.73 -5.71
N GLU A 51 -16.73 -8.79 -5.16
CA GLU A 51 -16.96 -9.20 -3.77
C GLU A 51 -16.39 -8.18 -2.78
N ALA A 52 -15.14 -7.78 -2.95
CA ALA A 52 -14.48 -6.81 -2.07
C ALA A 52 -15.18 -5.44 -2.09
N ARG A 53 -15.59 -4.98 -3.27
CA ARG A 53 -16.37 -3.75 -3.42
C ARG A 53 -17.69 -3.82 -2.68
N HIS A 54 -18.40 -4.95 -2.77
CA HIS A 54 -19.65 -5.14 -2.05
C HIS A 54 -19.43 -5.15 -0.53
N ALA A 55 -18.43 -5.87 -0.05
CA ALA A 55 -18.08 -5.92 1.36
C ALA A 55 -17.75 -4.54 1.93
N LEU A 56 -16.90 -3.77 1.24
CA LEU A 56 -16.53 -2.40 1.65
C LEU A 56 -17.74 -1.46 1.62
N LEU A 57 -18.61 -1.58 0.61
CA LEU A 57 -19.84 -0.78 0.53
C LEU A 57 -20.77 -1.03 1.72
N VAL A 58 -20.93 -2.29 2.10
CA VAL A 58 -21.79 -2.67 3.23
C VAL A 58 -21.20 -2.23 4.57
N ALA A 59 -19.90 -2.39 4.75
CA ALA A 59 -19.23 -2.06 6.00
C ALA A 59 -19.06 -0.56 6.22
N ALA A 60 -18.64 0.18 5.19
CA ALA A 60 -18.17 1.56 5.32
C ALA A 60 -19.04 2.60 4.58
N GLY A 61 -19.93 2.15 3.73
CA GLY A 61 -20.83 3.01 2.94
C GLY A 61 -20.22 3.55 1.64
N PRO A 62 -21.04 4.23 0.82
CA PRO A 62 -20.66 4.63 -0.53
C PRO A 62 -19.56 5.70 -0.57
N SER A 63 -19.51 6.59 0.41
CA SER A 63 -18.50 7.65 0.44
C SER A 63 -17.09 7.07 0.58
N VAL A 64 -16.91 6.17 1.55
CA VAL A 64 -15.62 5.50 1.79
C VAL A 64 -15.20 4.65 0.58
N LEU A 65 -16.15 3.96 -0.06
CA LEU A 65 -15.87 3.19 -1.26
C LEU A 65 -15.35 4.08 -2.40
N VAL A 66 -15.97 5.24 -2.63
CA VAL A 66 -15.54 6.18 -3.68
C VAL A 66 -14.14 6.73 -3.39
N ASP A 67 -13.89 7.12 -2.16
CA ASP A 67 -12.58 7.63 -1.72
C ASP A 67 -11.50 6.55 -1.86
N ALA A 68 -11.78 5.33 -1.41
CA ALA A 68 -10.87 4.18 -1.54
C ALA A 68 -10.55 3.87 -3.01
N ALA A 69 -11.56 3.88 -3.88
CA ALA A 69 -11.36 3.66 -5.31
C ALA A 69 -10.51 4.78 -5.94
N GLY A 70 -10.75 6.03 -5.56
CA GLY A 70 -9.97 7.18 -6.03
C GLY A 70 -8.50 7.09 -5.61
N VAL A 71 -8.23 6.77 -4.35
CA VAL A 71 -6.87 6.61 -3.81
C VAL A 71 -6.16 5.44 -4.49
N ALA A 72 -6.78 4.26 -4.52
CA ALA A 72 -6.19 3.07 -5.11
C ALA A 72 -5.91 3.25 -6.61
N GLY A 73 -6.85 3.83 -7.37
CA GLY A 73 -6.67 4.12 -8.79
C GLY A 73 -5.56 5.12 -9.06
N ASN A 74 -5.41 6.15 -8.22
CA ASN A 74 -4.32 7.11 -8.33
C ASN A 74 -2.96 6.46 -8.08
N PHE A 75 -2.82 5.62 -7.06
CA PHE A 75 -1.59 4.89 -6.80
C PHE A 75 -1.24 3.92 -7.93
N GLN A 76 -2.21 3.16 -8.45
CA GLN A 76 -2.01 2.28 -9.60
C GLN A 76 -1.50 3.04 -10.83
N ARG A 77 -2.05 4.21 -11.09
CA ARG A 77 -1.57 5.08 -12.18
C ARG A 77 -0.10 5.47 -11.98
N MET A 78 0.25 5.93 -10.78
CA MET A 78 1.62 6.36 -10.47
C MET A 78 2.63 5.21 -10.59
N VAL A 79 2.29 4.04 -10.06
CA VAL A 79 3.13 2.84 -10.15
C VAL A 79 3.34 2.44 -11.62
N ARG A 80 2.29 2.44 -12.44
CA ARG A 80 2.40 2.12 -13.86
C ARG A 80 3.30 3.08 -14.63
N ILE A 81 3.23 4.37 -14.32
CA ILE A 81 4.13 5.37 -14.93
C ILE A 81 5.58 5.09 -14.51
N ALA A 82 5.83 4.90 -13.22
CA ALA A 82 7.15 4.65 -12.70
C ALA A 82 7.79 3.38 -13.28
N ASP A 83 7.03 2.28 -13.32
CA ASP A 83 7.49 1.01 -13.86
C ASP A 83 7.77 1.08 -15.37
N SER A 84 6.90 1.75 -16.13
CA SER A 84 7.07 1.88 -17.58
C SER A 84 8.30 2.71 -17.97
N MET A 85 8.67 3.67 -17.14
CA MET A 85 9.84 4.53 -17.35
C MET A 85 11.10 3.97 -16.69
N GLY A 86 10.99 2.92 -15.87
CA GLY A 86 12.13 2.38 -15.11
C GLY A 86 12.68 3.34 -14.08
N ILE A 87 11.81 4.19 -13.49
CA ILE A 87 12.23 5.17 -12.48
C ILE A 87 12.84 4.42 -11.28
N PRO A 88 14.10 4.72 -10.91
CA PRO A 88 14.70 4.14 -9.73
C PRO A 88 14.03 4.68 -8.46
N VAL A 89 14.05 3.88 -7.41
CA VAL A 89 13.73 4.40 -6.08
C VAL A 89 14.85 5.37 -5.69
N ASP A 90 14.48 6.53 -5.16
CA ASP A 90 15.43 7.52 -4.67
C ASP A 90 16.54 6.86 -3.86
N GLN A 91 17.76 7.33 -4.07
CA GLN A 91 18.93 6.86 -3.32
C GLN A 91 18.56 6.78 -1.84
N PRO A 92 18.89 5.70 -1.16
CA PRO A 92 18.68 5.63 0.28
C PRO A 92 19.50 6.78 0.88
N THR A 93 18.84 7.91 1.11
CA THR A 93 19.35 8.82 2.12
C THR A 93 19.65 7.93 3.32
N GLU A 94 20.80 8.13 3.96
CA GLU A 94 21.30 7.34 5.09
C GLU A 94 20.32 7.25 6.28
N ASN A 95 19.04 7.29 6.00
CA ASN A 95 17.96 7.25 6.95
C ASN A 95 17.66 5.79 7.30
N GLU A 96 18.13 5.37 8.48
CA GLU A 96 17.88 4.04 9.05
C GLU A 96 16.40 3.63 8.96
N ILE A 97 15.48 4.58 9.11
CA ILE A 97 14.03 4.34 9.04
C ILE A 97 13.61 3.83 7.65
N SER A 98 14.12 4.43 6.57
CA SER A 98 13.82 3.97 5.20
C SER A 98 14.35 2.56 4.94
N ASN A 99 15.54 2.25 5.42
CA ASN A 99 16.15 0.94 5.26
C ASN A 99 15.46 -0.13 6.12
N GLN A 100 14.97 0.26 7.29
CA GLN A 100 14.19 -0.63 8.15
C GLN A 100 12.85 -0.98 7.50
N VAL A 101 12.11 0.03 7.01
CA VAL A 101 10.82 -0.17 6.32
C VAL A 101 10.99 -1.06 5.08
N ARG A 102 12.04 -0.85 4.28
CA ARG A 102 12.32 -1.69 3.09
C ARG A 102 12.54 -3.16 3.46
N ARG A 103 13.26 -3.44 4.55
CA ARG A 103 13.49 -4.81 5.04
C ARG A 103 12.22 -5.42 5.62
N GLU A 104 11.49 -4.64 6.40
CA GLU A 104 10.28 -5.08 7.08
C GLU A 104 9.16 -5.45 6.09
N LEU A 105 9.01 -4.69 5.00
CA LEU A 105 8.04 -4.95 3.94
C LEU A 105 8.60 -5.83 2.80
N ASP A 106 9.85 -6.32 2.92
CA ASP A 106 10.52 -7.12 1.88
C ASP A 106 10.43 -6.50 0.47
N LEU A 107 10.67 -5.18 0.39
CA LEU A 107 10.55 -4.46 -0.88
C LEU A 107 11.60 -4.88 -1.92
N PHE A 108 12.65 -5.58 -1.51
CA PHE A 108 13.69 -6.09 -2.41
C PHE A 108 13.24 -7.27 -3.28
N ARG A 109 12.10 -7.92 -2.97
CA ARG A 109 11.52 -9.01 -3.77
C ARG A 109 10.98 -8.54 -5.14
N PHE A 110 10.68 -7.25 -5.29
CA PHE A 110 10.11 -6.73 -6.53
C PHE A 110 11.18 -6.50 -7.60
N ARG A 111 10.88 -6.85 -8.86
CA ARG A 111 11.78 -6.63 -10.01
C ARG A 111 12.19 -5.18 -10.18
N SER A 112 11.30 -4.23 -9.88
CA SER A 112 11.57 -2.80 -9.92
C SER A 112 12.69 -2.36 -8.97
N ALA A 113 12.97 -3.11 -7.91
CA ALA A 113 14.09 -2.83 -7.00
C ALA A 113 15.46 -2.92 -7.70
N GLU A 114 15.57 -3.66 -8.81
CA GLU A 114 16.80 -3.74 -9.60
C GLU A 114 17.14 -2.43 -10.32
N ASN A 115 16.15 -1.61 -10.64
CA ASN A 115 16.36 -0.30 -11.27
C ASN A 115 17.23 0.61 -10.40
N SER A 116 17.10 0.51 -9.08
CA SER A 116 17.88 1.29 -8.12
C SER A 116 19.33 0.82 -7.97
N LYS A 117 19.62 -0.45 -8.28
CA LYS A 117 20.98 -1.02 -8.19
C LYS A 117 21.87 -0.59 -9.37
N ARG A 118 21.28 -0.22 -10.50
CA ARG A 118 22.02 0.13 -11.72
C ARG A 118 22.58 1.57 -11.70
N LEU A 119 22.18 2.36 -10.73
CA LEU A 119 22.58 3.76 -10.59
C LEU A 119 23.58 4.00 -9.44
N ALA A 120 23.92 2.97 -8.72
CA ALA A 120 24.94 2.96 -7.67
C ALA A 120 26.25 2.41 -8.25
#